data_a70af3c1e14446cc468a78e538b181be
#
_entry.id   a70af3c1e14446cc468a78e538b181be
#
_cell.length_a   1.000
_cell.length_b   1.000
_cell.length_c   1.000
_cell.angle_alpha   90.00
_cell.angle_beta   90.00
_cell.angle_gamma   90.00
#
_symmetry.space_group_name_H-M   'P 1'
#
loop_
_entity.id
_entity.type
_entity.pdbx_description
1 polymer ?
#
loop_
_entity_poly.entity_id
_entity_poly.type
_entity_poly.pdbx_seq_one_letter_code
_entity_poly.pdbx_strand_id
1 'polypeptide(L)'
;MKENRKKVILVLGPTASGKTALGISIAKKYSTEIVSADSRQIYKELNIGVARPTIEELNSIPHHLIGHVSIHDYYNAGHFEKDALAAISVIFKNKDIAIMVGGTGLYMKSVCQGFDEIPAIDLDYRQKLNEKVEQEGIQFLLDLLAEKDPIIYNKIDKSNKHRVIRAAEVLLFTGNPISFYQNGIKKERDFDIIKIGLNPEMAILEKNIANRTNQMFDDGLLMEPEKLFKHKSLNALQTVGYREIFDYYEGLSTLDEAKENIKKNTRKYAKRQLTWFKKEENIHWF
;
A
#
# COMPACT_ATOMS: atom_id res chain seq x y z
N MET A 1 18.72 -23.58 -25.94
CA MET A 1 19.14 -22.41 -25.12
C MET A 1 17.93 -21.97 -24.32
N LYS A 2 17.98 -21.99 -22.96
CA LYS A 2 16.89 -21.40 -22.17
C LYS A 2 16.87 -19.93 -22.51
N GLU A 3 15.81 -19.42 -23.12
CA GLU A 3 15.57 -17.98 -23.24
C GLU A 3 15.78 -17.35 -21.87
N ASN A 4 16.56 -16.28 -21.84
CA ASN A 4 16.89 -15.59 -20.58
C ASN A 4 15.63 -14.84 -20.14
N ARG A 5 14.78 -15.54 -19.35
CA ARG A 5 13.49 -15.03 -18.90
C ARG A 5 13.70 -13.71 -18.17
N LYS A 6 12.90 -12.70 -18.49
CA LYS A 6 12.95 -11.37 -17.84
C LYS A 6 12.68 -11.49 -16.34
N LYS A 7 13.18 -10.54 -15.54
CA LYS A 7 13.13 -10.64 -14.08
C LYS A 7 12.61 -9.37 -13.45
N VAL A 8 11.76 -9.53 -12.43
CA VAL A 8 11.38 -8.45 -11.52
C VAL A 8 12.03 -8.70 -10.17
N ILE A 9 12.87 -7.77 -9.72
CA ILE A 9 13.49 -7.81 -8.38
C ILE A 9 12.63 -6.96 -7.46
N LEU A 10 12.01 -7.59 -6.46
CA LEU A 10 11.20 -6.92 -5.44
C LEU A 10 12.09 -6.57 -4.24
N VAL A 11 12.19 -5.28 -3.91
CA VAL A 11 12.84 -4.79 -2.69
C VAL A 11 11.74 -4.43 -1.69
N LEU A 12 11.57 -5.27 -0.69
CA LEU A 12 10.49 -5.19 0.28
C LEU A 12 11.02 -5.06 1.72
N GLY A 13 10.16 -4.62 2.63
CA GLY A 13 10.51 -4.42 4.03
C GLY A 13 9.72 -3.28 4.65
N PRO A 14 9.91 -3.00 5.96
CA PRO A 14 9.18 -1.96 6.65
C PRO A 14 9.56 -0.55 6.18
N THR A 15 8.70 0.41 6.49
CA THR A 15 9.05 1.82 6.32
C THR A 15 10.30 2.15 7.14
N ALA A 16 11.13 3.07 6.67
CA ALA A 16 12.43 3.45 7.27
C ALA A 16 13.53 2.36 7.31
N SER A 17 13.41 1.27 6.51
CA SER A 17 14.42 0.20 6.45
C SER A 17 15.53 0.43 5.41
N GLY A 18 15.48 1.52 4.62
CA GLY A 18 16.48 1.77 3.58
C GLY A 18 16.16 1.17 2.19
N LYS A 19 14.91 0.70 1.97
CA LYS A 19 14.50 0.09 0.69
C LYS A 19 14.76 0.95 -0.53
N THR A 20 14.49 2.26 -0.44
CA THR A 20 14.67 3.20 -1.56
C THR A 20 16.12 3.25 -1.99
N ALA A 21 17.03 3.45 -1.04
CA ALA A 21 18.47 3.48 -1.32
C ALA A 21 18.98 2.17 -1.94
N LEU A 22 18.54 1.01 -1.40
CA LEU A 22 18.87 -0.30 -1.96
C LEU A 22 18.31 -0.47 -3.37
N GLY A 23 17.04 -0.11 -3.58
CA GLY A 23 16.40 -0.19 -4.90
C GLY A 23 17.12 0.66 -5.95
N ILE A 24 17.48 1.89 -5.61
CA ILE A 24 18.27 2.80 -6.47
C ILE A 24 19.65 2.19 -6.78
N SER A 25 20.33 1.63 -5.76
CA SER A 25 21.62 0.99 -5.97
C SER A 25 21.53 -0.20 -6.94
N ILE A 26 20.51 -1.04 -6.78
CA ILE A 26 20.28 -2.18 -7.67
C ILE A 26 19.90 -1.68 -9.08
N ALA A 27 19.02 -0.68 -9.19
CA ALA A 27 18.62 -0.12 -10.47
C ALA A 27 19.82 0.48 -11.24
N LYS A 28 20.72 1.20 -10.55
CA LYS A 28 21.97 1.70 -11.14
C LYS A 28 22.86 0.56 -11.64
N LYS A 29 23.03 -0.49 -10.82
CA LYS A 29 23.88 -1.65 -11.17
C LYS A 29 23.40 -2.35 -12.45
N TYR A 30 22.09 -2.47 -12.64
CA TYR A 30 21.50 -3.13 -13.81
C TYR A 30 21.05 -2.16 -14.92
N SER A 31 21.37 -0.86 -14.77
CA SER A 31 20.96 0.20 -15.70
C SER A 31 19.48 0.11 -16.07
N THR A 32 18.61 -0.01 -15.06
CA THR A 32 17.17 -0.20 -15.21
C THR A 32 16.38 0.82 -14.39
N GLU A 33 15.06 0.64 -14.31
CA GLU A 33 14.11 1.59 -13.76
C GLU A 33 13.35 0.97 -12.57
N ILE A 34 12.73 1.82 -11.76
CA ILE A 34 12.02 1.44 -10.54
C ILE A 34 10.52 1.63 -10.72
N VAL A 35 9.73 0.65 -10.25
CA VAL A 35 8.28 0.74 -10.04
C VAL A 35 8.03 0.88 -8.54
N SER A 36 7.45 1.99 -8.08
CA SER A 36 7.09 2.19 -6.68
C SER A 36 5.86 1.36 -6.31
N ALA A 37 5.95 0.59 -5.22
CA ALA A 37 4.84 -0.18 -4.65
C ALA A 37 4.44 0.35 -3.27
N ASP A 38 4.19 1.65 -3.19
CA ASP A 38 3.73 2.35 -2.00
C ASP A 38 2.36 2.99 -2.26
N SER A 39 1.34 2.59 -1.48
CA SER A 39 -0.04 3.02 -1.67
C SER A 39 -0.31 4.46 -1.26
N ARG A 40 0.70 5.20 -0.80
CA ARG A 40 0.58 6.62 -0.45
C ARG A 40 1.40 7.51 -1.38
N GLN A 41 2.55 7.05 -1.84
CA GLN A 41 3.38 7.79 -2.80
C GLN A 41 2.76 7.91 -4.20
N ILE A 42 1.71 7.15 -4.50
CA ILE A 42 0.95 7.25 -5.77
C ILE A 42 0.23 8.60 -5.92
N TYR A 43 -0.13 9.28 -4.82
CA TYR A 43 -0.94 10.49 -4.87
C TYR A 43 -0.11 11.74 -5.18
N LYS A 44 -0.58 12.56 -6.12
CA LYS A 44 0.10 13.80 -6.59
C LYS A 44 0.32 14.80 -5.46
N GLU A 45 -0.67 14.94 -4.60
CA GLU A 45 -0.76 15.96 -3.57
C GLU A 45 0.05 15.60 -2.31
N LEU A 46 0.50 14.33 -2.18
CA LEU A 46 1.25 13.85 -1.02
C LEU A 46 2.74 13.74 -1.34
N ASN A 47 3.58 14.39 -0.55
CA ASN A 47 5.02 14.40 -0.77
C ASN A 47 5.82 14.10 0.52
N ILE A 48 5.90 15.09 1.42
CA ILE A 48 6.72 15.00 2.64
C ILE A 48 6.16 13.94 3.58
N GLY A 49 4.86 13.99 3.86
CA GLY A 49 4.20 13.09 4.82
C GLY A 49 4.21 11.61 4.41
N VAL A 50 4.46 11.30 3.15
CA VAL A 50 4.58 9.93 2.64
C VAL A 50 6.03 9.49 2.36
N ALA A 51 6.99 10.33 2.72
CA ALA A 51 8.42 10.10 2.46
C ALA A 51 8.68 9.72 0.99
N ARG A 52 8.19 10.56 0.07
CA ARG A 52 8.46 10.39 -1.37
C ARG A 52 9.99 10.46 -1.58
N PRO A 53 10.57 9.73 -2.54
CA PRO A 53 11.97 9.90 -2.90
C PRO A 53 12.30 11.36 -3.22
N THR A 54 13.52 11.80 -2.86
CA THR A 54 13.95 13.17 -3.12
C THR A 54 14.06 13.47 -4.62
N ILE A 55 14.14 14.75 -4.97
CA ILE A 55 14.31 15.17 -6.37
C ILE A 55 15.61 14.58 -6.94
N GLU A 56 16.69 14.51 -6.15
CA GLU A 56 17.96 13.92 -6.55
C GLU A 56 17.83 12.41 -6.79
N GLU A 57 17.09 11.70 -5.94
CA GLU A 57 16.81 10.28 -6.11
C GLU A 57 15.99 10.04 -7.38
N LEU A 58 14.92 10.83 -7.60
CA LEU A 58 14.07 10.73 -8.79
C LEU A 58 14.82 11.06 -10.09
N ASN A 59 15.73 12.03 -10.05
CA ASN A 59 16.56 12.39 -11.19
C ASN A 59 17.66 11.35 -11.48
N SER A 60 18.07 10.58 -10.46
CA SER A 60 19.14 9.58 -10.61
C SER A 60 18.68 8.31 -11.33
N ILE A 61 17.43 7.94 -11.17
CA ILE A 61 16.81 6.73 -11.78
C ILE A 61 15.33 7.04 -12.06
N PRO A 62 14.79 6.67 -13.23
CA PRO A 62 13.36 6.78 -13.51
C PRO A 62 12.54 5.94 -12.53
N HIS A 63 11.50 6.58 -11.94
CA HIS A 63 10.56 5.93 -11.05
C HIS A 63 9.16 6.01 -11.64
N HIS A 64 8.50 4.84 -11.75
CA HIS A 64 7.12 4.73 -12.17
C HIS A 64 6.19 4.67 -10.95
N LEU A 65 4.94 5.09 -11.13
CA LEU A 65 3.86 5.03 -10.17
C LEU A 65 4.10 5.87 -8.90
N ILE A 66 4.74 7.03 -9.07
CA ILE A 66 4.86 8.06 -8.04
C ILE A 66 4.08 9.28 -8.50
N GLY A 67 3.16 9.77 -7.66
CA GLY A 67 2.41 11.00 -7.91
C GLY A 67 1.60 11.00 -9.22
N HIS A 68 1.01 9.88 -9.60
CA HIS A 68 0.26 9.73 -10.86
C HIS A 68 -1.26 9.74 -10.66
N VAL A 69 -1.75 9.64 -9.42
CA VAL A 69 -3.17 9.60 -9.04
C VAL A 69 -3.50 10.81 -8.19
N SER A 70 -4.69 11.42 -8.33
CA SER A 70 -5.17 12.45 -7.41
C SER A 70 -5.75 11.82 -6.14
N ILE A 71 -5.70 12.56 -5.00
CA ILE A 71 -6.40 12.15 -3.77
C ILE A 71 -7.92 12.00 -3.94
N HIS A 72 -8.48 12.57 -5.00
CA HIS A 72 -9.90 12.49 -5.35
C HIS A 72 -10.25 11.27 -6.19
N ASP A 73 -9.25 10.61 -6.78
CA ASP A 73 -9.46 9.47 -7.64
C ASP A 73 -9.65 8.20 -6.81
N TYR A 74 -10.55 7.34 -7.27
CA TYR A 74 -10.67 5.99 -6.72
C TYR A 74 -9.55 5.10 -7.24
N TYR A 75 -8.67 4.66 -6.35
CA TYR A 75 -7.56 3.79 -6.69
C TYR A 75 -7.45 2.63 -5.69
N ASN A 76 -7.30 1.41 -6.21
CA ASN A 76 -7.22 0.20 -5.41
C ASN A 76 -6.08 -0.73 -5.89
N ALA A 77 -5.92 -1.87 -5.22
CA ALA A 77 -4.85 -2.81 -5.55
C ALA A 77 -5.00 -3.47 -6.94
N GLY A 78 -6.22 -3.56 -7.48
CA GLY A 78 -6.45 -4.03 -8.86
C GLY A 78 -6.00 -3.00 -9.90
N HIS A 79 -6.27 -1.71 -9.66
CA HIS A 79 -5.71 -0.63 -10.50
C HIS A 79 -4.19 -0.66 -10.45
N PHE A 80 -3.60 -0.81 -9.25
CA PHE A 80 -2.16 -0.91 -9.10
C PHE A 80 -1.58 -2.12 -9.86
N GLU A 81 -2.19 -3.30 -9.79
CA GLU A 81 -1.75 -4.47 -10.56
C GLU A 81 -1.63 -4.14 -12.04
N LYS A 82 -2.69 -3.56 -12.62
CA LYS A 82 -2.75 -3.18 -14.03
C LYS A 82 -1.65 -2.18 -14.40
N ASP A 83 -1.53 -1.10 -13.63
CA ASP A 83 -0.56 -0.04 -13.89
C ASP A 83 0.89 -0.51 -13.70
N ALA A 84 1.14 -1.32 -12.67
CA ALA A 84 2.46 -1.87 -12.39
C ALA A 84 2.90 -2.85 -13.48
N LEU A 85 2.02 -3.73 -13.96
CA LEU A 85 2.32 -4.64 -15.07
C LEU A 85 2.57 -3.87 -16.37
N ALA A 86 1.82 -2.79 -16.63
CA ALA A 86 2.05 -1.92 -17.77
C ALA A 86 3.42 -1.23 -17.68
N ALA A 87 3.79 -0.68 -16.52
CA ALA A 87 5.10 -0.07 -16.30
C ALA A 87 6.25 -1.10 -16.48
N ILE A 88 6.11 -2.29 -15.90
CA ILE A 88 7.08 -3.39 -16.08
C ILE A 88 7.22 -3.76 -17.56
N SER A 89 6.12 -3.85 -18.30
CA SER A 89 6.13 -4.14 -19.74
C SER A 89 6.87 -3.06 -20.54
N VAL A 90 6.72 -1.80 -20.16
CA VAL A 90 7.48 -0.68 -20.78
C VAL A 90 8.98 -0.83 -20.51
N ILE A 91 9.38 -1.08 -19.28
CA ILE A 91 10.79 -1.32 -18.90
C ILE A 91 11.36 -2.49 -19.72
N PHE A 92 10.61 -3.57 -19.83
CA PHE A 92 11.02 -4.79 -20.52
C PHE A 92 11.17 -4.66 -22.04
N LYS A 93 10.74 -3.56 -22.64
CA LYS A 93 11.05 -3.30 -24.07
C LYS A 93 12.55 -3.13 -24.30
N ASN A 94 13.27 -2.57 -23.33
CA ASN A 94 14.68 -2.22 -23.47
C ASN A 94 15.59 -2.83 -22.38
N LYS A 95 15.02 -3.48 -21.36
CA LYS A 95 15.74 -4.04 -20.21
C LYS A 95 15.24 -5.46 -19.93
N ASP A 96 16.12 -6.29 -19.36
CA ASP A 96 15.76 -7.65 -18.93
C ASP A 96 15.38 -7.73 -17.46
N ILE A 97 15.63 -6.65 -16.70
CA ILE A 97 15.36 -6.55 -15.27
C ILE A 97 14.56 -5.28 -14.99
N ALA A 98 13.49 -5.40 -14.20
CA ALA A 98 12.77 -4.28 -13.59
C ALA A 98 12.90 -4.38 -12.06
N ILE A 99 12.97 -3.24 -11.38
CA ILE A 99 13.02 -3.19 -9.91
C ILE A 99 11.68 -2.72 -9.40
N MET A 100 11.12 -3.39 -8.40
CA MET A 100 9.94 -2.91 -7.69
C MET A 100 10.29 -2.67 -6.23
N VAL A 101 10.03 -1.46 -5.73
CA VAL A 101 10.37 -1.05 -4.36
C VAL A 101 9.13 -0.63 -3.61
N GLY A 102 8.92 -1.14 -2.40
CA GLY A 102 7.80 -0.63 -1.61
C GLY A 102 7.54 -1.35 -0.29
N GLY A 103 6.54 -0.86 0.41
CA GLY A 103 6.11 -1.38 1.71
C GLY A 103 4.66 -1.86 1.71
N THR A 104 3.93 -1.74 0.60
CA THR A 104 2.52 -2.16 0.51
C THR A 104 2.44 -3.61 0.05
N GLY A 105 2.37 -4.54 1.02
CA GLY A 105 2.37 -5.97 0.74
C GLY A 105 1.27 -6.43 -0.22
N LEU A 106 0.07 -5.83 -0.13
CA LEU A 106 -1.04 -6.15 -1.04
C LEU A 106 -0.71 -5.77 -2.49
N TYR A 107 -0.02 -4.65 -2.73
CA TYR A 107 0.43 -4.24 -4.06
C TYR A 107 1.46 -5.22 -4.63
N MET A 108 2.43 -5.61 -3.82
CA MET A 108 3.43 -6.59 -4.24
C MET A 108 2.79 -7.95 -4.54
N LYS A 109 1.87 -8.39 -3.68
CA LYS A 109 1.12 -9.63 -3.90
C LYS A 109 0.34 -9.59 -5.22
N SER A 110 -0.30 -8.48 -5.57
CA SER A 110 -1.07 -8.35 -6.82
C SER A 110 -0.19 -8.55 -8.06
N VAL A 111 1.02 -7.98 -8.06
CA VAL A 111 1.96 -8.17 -9.16
C VAL A 111 2.53 -9.60 -9.19
N CYS A 112 2.80 -10.20 -8.02
CA CYS A 112 3.37 -11.55 -7.96
C CYS A 112 2.38 -12.65 -8.36
N GLN A 113 1.14 -12.54 -7.90
CA GLN A 113 0.17 -13.65 -7.95
C GLN A 113 -1.15 -13.27 -8.62
N GLY A 114 -1.38 -11.97 -8.85
CA GLY A 114 -2.67 -11.47 -9.29
C GLY A 114 -3.72 -11.50 -8.20
N PHE A 115 -4.91 -11.06 -8.57
CA PHE A 115 -6.12 -11.20 -7.78
C PHE A 115 -7.15 -12.02 -8.54
N ASP A 116 -8.03 -12.66 -7.79
CA ASP A 116 -9.23 -13.26 -8.32
C ASP A 116 -10.11 -12.18 -8.98
N GLU A 117 -10.78 -12.52 -10.07
CA GLU A 117 -11.63 -11.61 -10.82
C GLU A 117 -12.98 -11.48 -10.12
N ILE A 118 -13.12 -10.41 -9.34
CA ILE A 118 -14.38 -10.03 -8.71
C ILE A 118 -15.01 -8.92 -9.55
N PRO A 119 -16.30 -8.99 -9.89
CA PRO A 119 -16.99 -7.94 -10.63
C PRO A 119 -16.77 -6.55 -10.02
N ALA A 120 -16.65 -5.55 -10.89
CA ALA A 120 -16.58 -4.16 -10.43
C ALA A 120 -17.89 -3.78 -9.75
N ILE A 121 -17.80 -3.14 -8.60
CA ILE A 121 -18.95 -2.69 -7.83
C ILE A 121 -19.02 -1.18 -7.94
N ASP A 122 -20.20 -0.67 -8.19
CA ASP A 122 -20.50 0.74 -8.28
C ASP A 122 -20.08 1.47 -6.99
N LEU A 123 -19.45 2.63 -7.14
CA LEU A 123 -19.00 3.43 -6.00
C LEU A 123 -20.17 3.99 -5.19
N ASP A 124 -21.27 4.37 -5.86
CA ASP A 124 -22.47 4.86 -5.17
C ASP A 124 -23.11 3.75 -4.34
N TYR A 125 -23.10 2.51 -4.85
CA TYR A 125 -23.59 1.36 -4.08
C TYR A 125 -22.74 1.15 -2.82
N ARG A 126 -21.42 1.21 -2.96
CA ARG A 126 -20.49 1.11 -1.83
C ARG A 126 -20.71 2.22 -0.81
N GLN A 127 -20.89 3.45 -1.26
CA GLN A 127 -21.15 4.57 -0.39
C GLN A 127 -22.42 4.37 0.43
N LYS A 128 -23.53 4.01 -0.21
CA LYS A 128 -24.81 3.71 0.45
C LYS A 128 -24.69 2.59 1.48
N LEU A 129 -23.91 1.54 1.16
CA LEU A 129 -23.68 0.45 2.11
C LEU A 129 -22.85 0.92 3.33
N ASN A 130 -21.83 1.75 3.14
CA ASN A 130 -21.06 2.32 4.22
C ASN A 130 -21.94 3.23 5.12
N GLU A 131 -22.75 4.10 4.53
CA GLU A 131 -23.70 4.95 5.27
C GLU A 131 -24.67 4.13 6.11
N LYS A 132 -25.20 3.03 5.52
CA LYS A 132 -26.06 2.11 6.27
C LYS A 132 -25.33 1.46 7.44
N VAL A 133 -24.07 1.04 7.26
CA VAL A 133 -23.26 0.47 8.35
C VAL A 133 -22.98 1.51 9.44
N GLU A 134 -22.81 2.78 9.11
CA GLU A 134 -22.63 3.84 10.09
C GLU A 134 -23.90 4.09 10.92
N GLN A 135 -25.09 3.97 10.31
CA GLN A 135 -26.38 4.18 10.96
C GLN A 135 -26.84 2.97 11.79
N GLU A 136 -26.74 1.78 11.24
CA GLU A 136 -27.33 0.54 11.82
C GLU A 136 -26.28 -0.35 12.53
N GLY A 137 -24.97 -0.02 12.39
CA GLY A 137 -23.90 -0.89 12.85
C GLY A 137 -23.56 -1.98 11.82
N ILE A 138 -22.59 -2.86 12.14
CA ILE A 138 -22.07 -3.86 11.20
C ILE A 138 -22.76 -5.24 11.35
N GLN A 139 -23.55 -5.43 12.41
CA GLN A 139 -24.05 -6.75 12.78
C GLN A 139 -24.89 -7.40 11.69
N PHE A 140 -25.76 -6.64 11.02
CA PHE A 140 -26.60 -7.17 9.93
C PHE A 140 -25.76 -7.75 8.77
N LEU A 141 -24.57 -7.22 8.51
CA LEU A 141 -23.65 -7.78 7.50
C LEU A 141 -22.99 -9.07 7.97
N LEU A 142 -22.67 -9.16 9.26
CA LEU A 142 -22.13 -10.39 9.85
C LEU A 142 -23.17 -11.51 9.82
N ASP A 143 -24.43 -11.22 10.13
CA ASP A 143 -25.53 -12.18 10.09
C ASP A 143 -25.78 -12.66 8.65
N LEU A 144 -25.77 -11.72 7.68
CA LEU A 144 -25.87 -12.03 6.26
C LEU A 144 -24.74 -12.95 5.79
N LEU A 145 -23.50 -12.66 6.17
CA LEU A 145 -22.34 -13.49 5.80
C LEU A 145 -22.37 -14.85 6.48
N ALA A 146 -22.84 -14.94 7.73
CA ALA A 146 -23.01 -16.21 8.42
C ALA A 146 -23.97 -17.14 7.69
N GLU A 147 -25.06 -16.58 7.14
CA GLU A 147 -26.07 -17.32 6.39
C GLU A 147 -25.64 -17.66 4.96
N LYS A 148 -25.13 -16.67 4.21
CA LYS A 148 -24.92 -16.78 2.76
C LYS A 148 -23.50 -17.08 2.33
N ASP A 149 -22.48 -16.82 3.19
CA ASP A 149 -21.07 -17.11 2.93
C ASP A 149 -20.35 -17.61 4.19
N PRO A 150 -20.74 -18.76 4.74
CA PRO A 150 -20.15 -19.28 5.97
C PRO A 150 -18.65 -19.56 5.84
N ILE A 151 -18.15 -19.77 4.61
CA ILE A 151 -16.71 -19.98 4.35
C ILE A 151 -15.94 -18.72 4.71
N ILE A 152 -16.37 -17.56 4.24
CA ILE A 152 -15.74 -16.28 4.56
C ILE A 152 -16.04 -15.87 5.99
N TYR A 153 -17.26 -16.04 6.48
CA TYR A 153 -17.63 -15.69 7.85
C TYR A 153 -16.71 -16.35 8.90
N ASN A 154 -16.31 -17.60 8.66
CA ASN A 154 -15.40 -18.31 9.56
C ASN A 154 -13.94 -17.92 9.44
N LYS A 155 -13.52 -17.36 8.28
CA LYS A 155 -12.14 -16.96 8.01
C LYS A 155 -11.85 -15.48 8.26
N ILE A 156 -12.88 -14.63 8.14
CA ILE A 156 -12.70 -13.19 8.18
C ILE A 156 -12.48 -12.69 9.61
N ASP A 157 -11.58 -11.73 9.77
CA ASP A 157 -11.48 -10.95 11.01
C ASP A 157 -12.72 -10.05 11.14
N LYS A 158 -13.64 -10.44 11.99
CA LYS A 158 -14.92 -9.75 12.22
C LYS A 158 -14.76 -8.35 12.83
N SER A 159 -13.63 -8.07 13.45
CA SER A 159 -13.28 -6.73 13.96
C SER A 159 -12.84 -5.78 12.83
N ASN A 160 -12.48 -6.31 11.68
CA ASN A 160 -12.06 -5.54 10.51
C ASN A 160 -13.26 -5.14 9.64
N LYS A 161 -13.88 -4.00 9.97
CA LYS A 161 -15.06 -3.48 9.27
C LYS A 161 -14.89 -3.45 7.74
N HIS A 162 -13.72 -3.03 7.24
CA HIS A 162 -13.49 -2.96 5.79
C HIS A 162 -13.57 -4.32 5.09
N ARG A 163 -13.07 -5.38 5.74
CA ARG A 163 -13.15 -6.74 5.18
C ARG A 163 -14.57 -7.28 5.21
N VAL A 164 -15.28 -7.05 6.31
CA VAL A 164 -16.68 -7.47 6.45
C VAL A 164 -17.54 -6.76 5.40
N ILE A 165 -17.43 -5.43 5.30
CA ILE A 165 -18.16 -4.65 4.30
C ILE A 165 -17.84 -5.15 2.88
N ARG A 166 -16.55 -5.37 2.56
CA ARG A 166 -16.17 -5.86 1.23
C ARG A 166 -16.76 -7.22 0.89
N ALA A 167 -16.77 -8.16 1.83
CA ALA A 167 -17.35 -9.48 1.61
C ALA A 167 -18.87 -9.39 1.37
N ALA A 168 -19.58 -8.63 2.21
CA ALA A 168 -21.02 -8.44 2.09
C ALA A 168 -21.40 -7.61 0.86
N GLU A 169 -20.60 -6.59 0.50
CA GLU A 169 -20.78 -5.78 -0.71
C GLU A 169 -20.78 -6.65 -1.97
N VAL A 170 -19.82 -7.58 -2.08
CA VAL A 170 -19.77 -8.51 -3.23
C VAL A 170 -21.01 -9.36 -3.28
N LEU A 171 -21.41 -9.97 -2.18
CA LEU A 171 -22.59 -10.81 -2.08
C LEU A 171 -23.88 -10.05 -2.45
N LEU A 172 -24.06 -8.87 -1.86
CA LEU A 172 -25.28 -8.05 -2.07
C LEU A 172 -25.38 -7.50 -3.49
N PHE A 173 -24.24 -7.14 -4.09
CA PHE A 173 -24.22 -6.56 -5.44
C PHE A 173 -24.33 -7.61 -6.54
N THR A 174 -23.64 -8.76 -6.38
CA THR A 174 -23.56 -9.78 -7.44
C THR A 174 -24.51 -10.94 -7.24
N GLY A 175 -25.09 -11.09 -6.06
CA GLY A 175 -25.87 -12.27 -5.66
C GLY A 175 -25.03 -13.51 -5.33
N ASN A 176 -23.70 -13.46 -5.54
CA ASN A 176 -22.79 -14.56 -5.25
C ASN A 176 -21.86 -14.22 -4.07
N PRO A 177 -21.58 -15.17 -3.17
CA PRO A 177 -20.66 -14.95 -2.06
C PRO A 177 -19.24 -14.66 -2.57
N ILE A 178 -18.45 -13.89 -1.80
CA ILE A 178 -17.07 -13.58 -2.22
C ILE A 178 -16.21 -14.84 -2.31
N SER A 179 -16.53 -15.88 -1.51
CA SER A 179 -15.86 -17.18 -1.59
C SER A 179 -16.02 -17.87 -2.94
N PHE A 180 -17.08 -17.59 -3.67
CA PHE A 180 -17.30 -18.09 -5.04
C PHE A 180 -16.24 -17.58 -6.02
N TYR A 181 -15.81 -16.33 -5.85
CA TYR A 181 -14.79 -15.71 -6.70
C TYR A 181 -13.36 -16.03 -6.25
N GLN A 182 -13.17 -16.44 -4.99
CA GLN A 182 -11.84 -16.71 -4.42
C GLN A 182 -11.36 -18.11 -4.78
N ASN A 183 -10.96 -18.29 -6.03
CA ASN A 183 -10.45 -19.57 -6.53
C ASN A 183 -9.02 -19.84 -6.07
N GLY A 184 -8.30 -18.84 -5.56
CA GLY A 184 -6.92 -18.96 -5.10
C GLY A 184 -5.90 -19.30 -6.22
N ILE A 185 -6.32 -19.15 -7.47
CA ILE A 185 -5.47 -19.47 -8.63
C ILE A 185 -4.49 -18.31 -8.81
N LYS A 186 -3.20 -18.61 -8.66
CA LYS A 186 -2.15 -17.64 -8.94
C LYS A 186 -2.04 -17.42 -10.44
N LYS A 187 -2.13 -16.16 -10.88
CA LYS A 187 -1.91 -15.79 -12.28
C LYS A 187 -0.42 -16.01 -12.63
N GLU A 188 -0.15 -16.77 -13.68
CA GLU A 188 1.20 -16.90 -14.19
C GLU A 188 1.70 -15.56 -14.73
N ARG A 189 2.99 -15.29 -14.54
CA ARG A 189 3.69 -14.13 -15.07
C ARG A 189 4.72 -14.59 -16.10
N ASP A 190 4.90 -13.79 -17.13
CA ASP A 190 5.90 -14.02 -18.19
C ASP A 190 7.34 -13.66 -17.78
N PHE A 191 7.55 -13.34 -16.49
CA PHE A 191 8.83 -13.01 -15.89
C PHE A 191 9.06 -13.75 -14.57
N ASP A 192 10.33 -13.89 -14.20
CA ASP A 192 10.72 -14.44 -12.91
C ASP A 192 10.70 -13.37 -11.82
N ILE A 193 10.42 -13.77 -10.59
CA ILE A 193 10.34 -12.89 -9.44
C ILE A 193 11.42 -13.26 -8.42
N ILE A 194 12.26 -12.29 -8.07
CA ILE A 194 13.27 -12.39 -7.01
C ILE A 194 12.86 -11.44 -5.88
N LYS A 195 12.71 -11.97 -4.67
CA LYS A 195 12.28 -11.18 -3.51
C LYS A 195 13.46 -10.93 -2.57
N ILE A 196 13.81 -9.66 -2.34
CA ILE A 196 14.83 -9.20 -1.39
C ILE A 196 14.12 -8.47 -0.26
N GLY A 197 14.25 -8.97 0.97
CA GLY A 197 13.62 -8.41 2.16
C GLY A 197 14.61 -7.70 3.07
N LEU A 198 14.29 -6.49 3.52
CA LEU A 198 15.03 -5.80 4.57
C LEU A 198 14.34 -6.01 5.92
N ASN A 199 15.11 -6.50 6.91
CA ASN A 199 14.61 -6.71 8.27
C ASN A 199 15.62 -6.18 9.30
N PRO A 200 15.83 -4.85 9.35
CA PRO A 200 16.76 -4.26 10.30
C PRO A 200 16.32 -4.53 11.74
N GLU A 201 17.29 -4.52 12.64
CA GLU A 201 17.01 -4.59 14.08
C GLU A 201 16.03 -3.50 14.52
N MET A 202 15.17 -3.81 15.47
CA MET A 202 14.11 -2.88 15.90
C MET A 202 14.66 -1.55 16.41
N ALA A 203 15.80 -1.56 17.12
CA ALA A 203 16.43 -0.35 17.62
C ALA A 203 16.89 0.57 16.47
N ILE A 204 17.46 0.01 15.41
CA ILE A 204 17.86 0.74 14.20
C ILE A 204 16.63 1.33 13.51
N LEU A 205 15.57 0.53 13.39
CA LEU A 205 14.33 0.96 12.75
C LEU A 205 13.68 2.11 13.52
N GLU A 206 13.63 2.05 14.85
CA GLU A 206 13.08 3.11 15.70
C GLU A 206 13.89 4.40 15.59
N LYS A 207 15.23 4.31 15.58
CA LYS A 207 16.12 5.45 15.36
C LYS A 207 15.88 6.09 13.98
N ASN A 208 15.76 5.27 12.93
CA ASN A 208 15.49 5.76 11.58
C ASN A 208 14.11 6.43 11.46
N ILE A 209 13.10 5.87 12.13
CA ILE A 209 11.77 6.47 12.19
C ILE A 209 11.81 7.83 12.87
N ALA A 210 12.50 7.94 14.03
CA ALA A 210 12.61 9.18 14.77
C ALA A 210 13.33 10.25 13.95
N ASN A 211 14.48 9.93 13.36
CA ASN A 211 15.25 10.85 12.52
C ASN A 211 14.43 11.32 11.31
N ARG A 212 13.78 10.40 10.62
CA ARG A 212 12.94 10.73 9.46
C ARG A 212 11.73 11.59 9.83
N THR A 213 11.11 11.32 10.97
CA THR A 213 9.98 12.17 11.44
C THR A 213 10.48 13.58 11.72
N ASN A 214 11.60 13.76 12.40
CA ASN A 214 12.17 15.08 12.64
C ASN A 214 12.48 15.80 11.32
N GLN A 215 13.15 15.12 10.39
CA GLN A 215 13.46 15.69 9.07
C GLN A 215 12.21 16.13 8.31
N MET A 216 11.12 15.35 8.35
CA MET A 216 9.86 15.74 7.73
C MET A 216 9.32 17.07 8.29
N PHE A 217 9.45 17.30 9.60
CA PHE A 217 9.04 18.57 10.20
C PHE A 217 9.96 19.72 9.77
N ASP A 218 11.27 19.48 9.69
CA ASP A 218 12.25 20.46 9.20
C ASP A 218 11.99 20.80 7.72
N ASP A 219 11.57 19.81 6.92
CA ASP A 219 11.20 19.95 5.51
C ASP A 219 9.82 20.65 5.30
N GLY A 220 9.12 20.98 6.38
CA GLY A 220 7.83 21.68 6.32
C GLY A 220 6.59 20.78 6.29
N LEU A 221 6.65 19.63 6.94
CA LEU A 221 5.51 18.69 7.00
C LEU A 221 4.20 19.34 7.43
N LEU A 222 4.22 20.36 8.28
CA LEU A 222 2.97 21.03 8.71
C LEU A 222 2.24 21.71 7.55
N MET A 223 2.94 22.33 6.62
CA MET A 223 2.32 23.07 5.52
C MET A 223 1.60 22.18 4.48
N GLU A 224 1.98 20.91 4.40
CA GLU A 224 1.39 19.98 3.41
C GLU A 224 -0.02 19.52 3.83
N PRO A 225 -0.26 18.98 5.06
CA PRO A 225 -1.60 18.65 5.54
C PRO A 225 -2.51 19.88 5.70
N GLU A 226 -1.97 21.06 6.01
CA GLU A 226 -2.76 22.30 6.12
C GLU A 226 -3.54 22.58 4.83
N LYS A 227 -2.85 22.51 3.68
CA LYS A 227 -3.46 22.73 2.36
C LYS A 227 -4.54 21.68 2.03
N LEU A 228 -4.44 20.50 2.66
CA LEU A 228 -5.31 19.35 2.41
C LEU A 228 -6.39 19.17 3.49
N PHE A 229 -6.41 20.02 4.51
CA PHE A 229 -7.25 19.86 5.69
C PHE A 229 -8.75 19.73 5.36
N LYS A 230 -9.26 20.50 4.41
CA LYS A 230 -10.65 20.43 3.94
C LYS A 230 -11.03 19.07 3.33
N HIS A 231 -10.03 18.26 2.97
CA HIS A 231 -10.19 16.94 2.37
C HIS A 231 -9.81 15.80 3.33
N LYS A 232 -9.63 16.08 4.62
CA LYS A 232 -9.11 15.14 5.63
C LYS A 232 -9.84 13.80 5.70
N SER A 233 -11.13 13.75 5.31
CA SER A 233 -11.93 12.51 5.30
C SER A 233 -11.59 11.57 4.14
N LEU A 234 -10.89 12.03 3.10
CA LEU A 234 -10.53 11.18 1.97
C LEU A 234 -9.59 10.04 2.40
N ASN A 235 -9.81 8.86 1.85
CA ASN A 235 -9.00 7.67 2.16
C ASN A 235 -7.48 7.90 1.96
N ALA A 236 -7.11 8.66 0.94
CA ALA A 236 -5.72 9.02 0.66
C ALA A 236 -5.04 9.68 1.86
N LEU A 237 -5.78 10.50 2.62
CA LEU A 237 -5.30 11.28 3.75
C LEU A 237 -5.46 10.55 5.09
N GLN A 238 -6.15 9.40 5.12
CA GLN A 238 -6.28 8.55 6.31
C GLN A 238 -5.02 7.70 6.51
N THR A 239 -3.88 8.38 6.71
CA THR A 239 -2.55 7.76 6.84
C THR A 239 -1.74 8.43 7.94
N VAL A 240 -0.70 7.72 8.41
CA VAL A 240 0.24 8.25 9.41
C VAL A 240 0.95 9.47 8.85
N GLY A 241 1.12 10.47 9.69
CA GLY A 241 1.68 11.77 9.34
C GLY A 241 0.61 12.83 9.09
N TYR A 242 -0.48 12.48 8.43
CA TYR A 242 -1.58 13.41 8.16
C TYR A 242 -2.62 13.41 9.28
N ARG A 243 -3.09 12.26 9.73
CA ARG A 243 -4.10 12.18 10.79
C ARG A 243 -3.65 12.87 12.06
N GLU A 244 -2.43 12.62 12.49
CA GLU A 244 -1.88 13.20 13.71
C GLU A 244 -1.75 14.74 13.60
N ILE A 245 -1.46 15.27 12.40
CA ILE A 245 -1.41 16.71 12.17
C ILE A 245 -2.82 17.29 12.07
N PHE A 246 -3.79 16.58 11.50
CA PHE A 246 -5.19 16.99 11.52
C PHE A 246 -5.74 17.07 12.95
N ASP A 247 -5.43 16.09 13.81
CA ASP A 247 -5.79 16.12 15.23
C ASP A 247 -5.20 17.36 15.92
N TYR A 248 -3.96 17.74 15.59
CA TYR A 248 -3.34 18.97 16.08
C TYR A 248 -4.08 20.23 15.58
N TYR A 249 -4.45 20.30 14.30
CA TYR A 249 -5.20 21.47 13.78
C TYR A 249 -6.62 21.58 14.36
N GLU A 250 -7.20 20.48 14.78
CA GLU A 250 -8.50 20.46 15.47
C GLU A 250 -8.39 20.76 16.98
N GLY A 251 -7.17 20.95 17.50
CA GLY A 251 -6.94 21.19 18.92
C GLY A 251 -7.10 19.95 19.81
N LEU A 252 -7.13 18.76 19.19
CA LEU A 252 -7.25 17.47 19.89
C LEU A 252 -5.91 16.99 20.46
N SER A 253 -4.79 17.56 20.01
CA SER A 253 -3.44 17.27 20.52
C SER A 253 -2.54 18.49 20.37
N THR A 254 -1.47 18.53 21.16
CA THR A 254 -0.38 19.48 20.98
C THR A 254 0.52 19.06 19.82
N LEU A 255 1.36 19.96 19.32
CA LEU A 255 2.32 19.65 18.25
C LEU A 255 3.32 18.55 18.67
N ASP A 256 3.78 18.61 19.92
CA ASP A 256 4.72 17.59 20.44
C ASP A 256 4.05 16.21 20.55
N GLU A 257 2.80 16.17 21.00
CA GLU A 257 2.01 14.92 20.99
C GLU A 257 1.79 14.40 19.58
N ALA A 258 1.51 15.25 18.59
CA ALA A 258 1.38 14.88 17.20
C ALA A 258 2.69 14.26 16.68
N LYS A 259 3.86 14.87 16.95
CA LYS A 259 5.17 14.32 16.59
C LYS A 259 5.41 12.93 17.18
N GLU A 260 5.16 12.76 18.48
CA GLU A 260 5.35 11.47 19.15
C GLU A 260 4.35 10.42 18.65
N ASN A 261 3.11 10.81 18.37
CA ASN A 261 2.11 9.93 17.78
C ASN A 261 2.49 9.47 16.37
N ILE A 262 3.07 10.34 15.53
CA ILE A 262 3.61 9.97 14.22
C ILE A 262 4.70 8.91 14.37
N LYS A 263 5.68 9.09 15.24
CA LYS A 263 6.74 8.10 15.51
C LYS A 263 6.15 6.77 15.97
N LYS A 264 5.25 6.81 16.95
CA LYS A 264 4.56 5.63 17.51
C LYS A 264 3.75 4.88 16.45
N ASN A 265 2.96 5.59 15.66
CA ASN A 265 2.10 4.99 14.64
C ASN A 265 2.89 4.49 13.43
N THR A 266 3.98 5.18 13.05
CA THR A 266 4.94 4.69 12.04
C THR A 266 5.61 3.39 12.50
N ARG A 267 6.02 3.27 13.77
CA ARG A 267 6.55 2.02 14.33
C ARG A 267 5.52 0.89 14.27
N LYS A 268 4.26 1.15 14.65
CA LYS A 268 3.18 0.17 14.53
C LYS A 268 2.95 -0.26 13.08
N TYR A 269 3.02 0.69 12.16
CA TYR A 269 2.89 0.42 10.72
C TYR A 269 4.04 -0.46 10.22
N ALA A 270 5.27 -0.14 10.57
CA ALA A 270 6.46 -0.95 10.23
C ALA A 270 6.34 -2.40 10.76
N LYS A 271 5.87 -2.58 11.98
CA LYS A 271 5.61 -3.92 12.55
C LYS A 271 4.55 -4.69 11.75
N ARG A 272 3.47 -4.04 11.33
CA ARG A 272 2.44 -4.68 10.47
C ARG A 272 3.01 -5.09 9.12
N GLN A 273 3.86 -4.26 8.51
CA GLN A 273 4.54 -4.60 7.24
C GLN A 273 5.43 -5.83 7.41
N LEU A 274 6.26 -5.89 8.47
CA LEU A 274 7.09 -7.06 8.75
C LEU A 274 6.24 -8.32 8.98
N THR A 275 5.17 -8.22 9.76
CA THR A 275 4.24 -9.34 9.99
C THR A 275 3.61 -9.83 8.68
N TRP A 276 3.32 -8.92 7.75
CA TRP A 276 2.83 -9.29 6.43
C TRP A 276 3.90 -10.03 5.62
N PHE A 277 5.08 -9.43 5.48
CA PHE A 277 6.14 -10.00 4.65
C PHE A 277 6.70 -11.32 5.20
N LYS A 278 6.72 -11.52 6.52
CA LYS A 278 7.14 -12.80 7.13
C LYS A 278 6.22 -13.99 6.79
N LYS A 279 5.02 -13.74 6.27
CA LYS A 279 4.11 -14.78 5.77
C LYS A 279 4.33 -15.11 4.29
N GLU A 280 5.13 -14.30 3.60
CA GLU A 280 5.45 -14.50 2.19
C GLU A 280 6.65 -15.47 2.08
N GLU A 281 6.56 -16.36 1.08
CA GLU A 281 7.59 -17.36 0.81
C GLU A 281 8.69 -16.81 -0.10
N ASN A 282 9.84 -17.45 -0.07
CA ASN A 282 10.97 -17.23 -0.97
C ASN A 282 11.51 -15.78 -0.93
N ILE A 283 11.60 -15.21 0.27
CA ILE A 283 12.26 -13.92 0.49
C ILE A 283 13.69 -14.16 0.98
N HIS A 284 14.66 -13.55 0.29
CA HIS A 284 16.04 -13.44 0.78
C HIS A 284 16.13 -12.25 1.73
N TRP A 285 16.24 -12.54 3.03
CA TRP A 285 16.27 -11.52 4.08
C TRP A 285 17.69 -11.04 4.41
N PHE A 286 17.83 -9.71 4.61
CA PHE A 286 19.05 -9.03 4.99
C PHE A 286 18.84 -8.11 6.19
#